data_7bf8acc4f5f4993de9f8607de759b16a
#
_entry.id   7bf8acc4f5f4993de9f8607de759b16a
#
_cell.length_a   1.000
_cell.length_b   1.000
_cell.length_c   1.000
_cell.angle_alpha   90.00
_cell.angle_beta   90.00
_cell.angle_gamma   90.00
#
_symmetry.space_group_name_H-M   'P 1'
#
loop_
_entity.id
_entity.type
_entity.pdbx_description
1 polymer ?
#
loop_
_entity_poly.entity_id
_entity_poly.type
_entity_poly.pdbx_seq_one_letter_code
_entity_poly.pdbx_strand_id
1 'polypeptide(L)'
;VAQTRVTQSALAGIQASDTLRVGAYFNAAPFTWLNERGEVDGYEADIINAIAIELGLTVEFVQVTRQNDDEMLLSGAVDVLIGQQARSHDREAIFDFSHPYYVNEHRMVIRQGEPYGSLEQLAGHAIAVEIGSRSERALRRWSEARGVPFEIVTYLSERAALDALAAHEVDGMVGLLDSLRRAGRQQMSLVNEPVMVEPYAIVLRRADNNFRRLLDRSLQRLKASGRLEQIYAEWFGAEPMDFVTLVPVYDDLYEDTRGVDDFAREVPLPAYPVRERLASGQPLRVAGIAAEGQDAPAVVRLMNGLNRALVEEMARRWNTTVEYVPDSVTDPAALVASGAADLAVGVYPRWSGADEFDYSLPYLMHGDRLLVPANSRLSGFQDMLGTNWIIGYFADDPDGEEQVMKYAEHFNVGQNLRTFQITRESDAIYTMTVEDNISAIFGDSLRLQALMRESDPST
;
A
#
# COMPACT_ATOMS: atom_id res chain seq x y z
N VAL A 1 21.46 19.64 -10.99
CA VAL A 1 21.34 19.16 -12.37
C VAL A 1 19.91 19.47 -12.79
N ALA A 2 19.73 20.29 -13.86
CA ALA A 2 18.43 20.52 -14.44
C ALA A 2 17.92 19.18 -14.98
N GLN A 3 16.92 18.58 -14.34
CA GLN A 3 16.29 17.36 -14.82
C GLN A 3 15.63 17.67 -16.16
N THR A 4 16.10 17.03 -17.23
CA THR A 4 15.45 17.08 -18.52
C THR A 4 14.08 16.40 -18.35
N ARG A 5 13.02 17.17 -18.54
CA ARG A 5 11.66 16.66 -18.43
C ARG A 5 11.43 15.61 -19.51
N VAL A 6 10.88 14.47 -19.13
CA VAL A 6 10.43 13.46 -20.09
C VAL A 6 9.24 14.02 -20.86
N THR A 7 9.40 14.15 -22.17
CA THR A 7 8.35 14.62 -23.09
C THR A 7 7.71 13.48 -23.88
N GLN A 8 8.40 12.33 -23.95
CA GLN A 8 7.96 11.13 -24.63
C GLN A 8 7.97 9.96 -23.66
N SER A 9 6.84 9.26 -23.55
CA SER A 9 6.69 8.04 -22.74
C SER A 9 7.60 6.92 -23.25
N ALA A 10 8.03 6.02 -22.37
CA ALA A 10 8.66 4.75 -22.75
C ALA A 10 7.75 3.90 -23.65
N LEU A 11 6.44 4.08 -23.54
CA LEU A 11 5.44 3.41 -24.39
C LEU A 11 5.68 3.60 -25.87
N ALA A 12 6.25 4.74 -26.31
CA ALA A 12 6.56 4.95 -27.72
C ALA A 12 7.55 3.91 -28.29
N GLY A 13 8.56 3.53 -27.52
CA GLY A 13 9.51 2.47 -27.87
C GLY A 13 8.90 1.07 -27.77
N ILE A 14 8.14 0.83 -26.70
CA ILE A 14 7.46 -0.44 -26.44
C ILE A 14 6.45 -0.76 -27.53
N GLN A 15 5.58 0.21 -27.89
CA GLN A 15 4.61 0.07 -28.98
C GLN A 15 5.25 -0.14 -30.36
N ALA A 16 6.48 0.29 -30.56
CA ALA A 16 7.21 0.12 -31.82
C ALA A 16 7.91 -1.24 -31.93
N SER A 17 8.23 -1.90 -30.82
CA SER A 17 9.04 -3.11 -30.77
C SER A 17 8.37 -4.31 -30.10
N ASP A 18 7.19 -4.13 -29.49
CA ASP A 18 6.52 -5.10 -28.63
C ASP A 18 7.43 -5.67 -27.53
N THR A 19 8.44 -4.88 -27.11
CA THR A 19 9.49 -5.32 -26.17
C THR A 19 9.58 -4.37 -24.99
N LEU A 20 9.53 -4.94 -23.78
CA LEU A 20 9.80 -4.27 -22.50
C LEU A 20 11.25 -4.55 -22.10
N ARG A 21 12.12 -3.52 -22.10
CA ARG A 21 13.51 -3.62 -21.67
C ARG A 21 13.62 -3.37 -20.18
N VAL A 22 14.07 -4.39 -19.43
CA VAL A 22 14.07 -4.41 -17.98
C VAL A 22 15.50 -4.45 -17.45
N GLY A 23 15.94 -3.36 -16.82
CA GLY A 23 17.22 -3.34 -16.11
C GLY A 23 17.10 -4.10 -14.78
N ALA A 24 17.94 -5.11 -14.57
CA ALA A 24 17.91 -5.97 -13.40
C ALA A 24 19.34 -6.29 -12.90
N TYR A 25 19.46 -6.53 -11.58
CA TYR A 25 20.69 -7.07 -11.00
C TYR A 25 20.69 -8.59 -11.15
N PHE A 26 21.69 -9.15 -11.81
CA PHE A 26 21.77 -10.59 -12.07
C PHE A 26 22.42 -11.39 -10.93
N ASN A 27 22.50 -10.82 -9.74
CA ASN A 27 23.09 -11.42 -8.53
C ASN A 27 22.30 -11.13 -7.24
N ALA A 28 21.01 -10.83 -7.35
CA ALA A 28 20.12 -10.42 -6.25
C ALA A 28 19.07 -11.49 -5.87
N ALA A 29 19.51 -12.75 -5.73
CA ALA A 29 18.60 -13.83 -5.29
C ALA A 29 17.95 -13.52 -3.91
N PRO A 30 16.67 -13.87 -3.72
CA PRO A 30 15.73 -14.58 -4.58
C PRO A 30 14.94 -13.68 -5.54
N PHE A 31 15.30 -12.41 -5.70
CA PHE A 31 14.55 -11.43 -6.49
C PHE A 31 14.89 -11.50 -7.97
N THR A 32 16.19 -11.36 -8.32
CA THR A 32 16.68 -11.50 -9.70
C THR A 32 18.10 -12.05 -9.70
N TRP A 33 18.33 -13.13 -10.45
CA TRP A 33 19.69 -13.69 -10.66
C TRP A 33 19.74 -14.49 -11.96
N LEU A 34 20.94 -14.88 -12.39
CA LEU A 34 21.11 -15.85 -13.47
C LEU A 34 21.03 -17.27 -12.91
N ASN A 35 20.13 -18.07 -13.47
CA ASN A 35 20.05 -19.50 -13.19
C ASN A 35 21.22 -20.26 -13.91
N GLU A 36 21.29 -21.58 -13.68
CA GLU A 36 22.32 -22.44 -14.29
C GLU A 36 22.26 -22.48 -15.83
N ARG A 37 21.15 -22.07 -16.43
CA ARG A 37 20.98 -21.99 -17.89
C ARG A 37 21.37 -20.62 -18.45
N GLY A 38 21.74 -19.67 -17.60
CA GLY A 38 22.05 -18.31 -18.00
C GLY A 38 20.80 -17.44 -18.28
N GLU A 39 19.62 -17.87 -17.79
CA GLU A 39 18.37 -17.13 -17.88
C GLU A 39 18.16 -16.33 -16.61
N VAL A 40 17.52 -15.15 -16.71
CA VAL A 40 17.15 -14.35 -15.53
C VAL A 40 15.96 -15.00 -14.86
N ASP A 41 16.09 -15.28 -13.58
CA ASP A 41 15.13 -15.99 -12.75
C ASP A 41 14.88 -15.21 -11.45
N GLY A 42 13.78 -15.46 -10.75
CA GLY A 42 13.49 -14.85 -9.46
C GLY A 42 12.11 -14.25 -9.32
N TYR A 43 11.78 -13.87 -8.10
CA TYR A 43 10.48 -13.31 -7.73
C TYR A 43 10.08 -12.11 -8.60
N GLU A 44 10.99 -11.14 -8.77
CA GLU A 44 10.72 -9.95 -9.57
C GLU A 44 10.73 -10.25 -11.07
N ALA A 45 11.54 -11.22 -11.52
CA ALA A 45 11.51 -11.67 -12.90
C ALA A 45 10.16 -12.31 -13.25
N ASP A 46 9.58 -13.10 -12.34
CA ASP A 46 8.25 -13.70 -12.52
C ASP A 46 7.13 -12.65 -12.55
N ILE A 47 7.19 -11.62 -11.72
CA ILE A 47 6.25 -10.49 -11.77
C ILE A 47 6.31 -9.78 -13.11
N ILE A 48 7.50 -9.44 -13.60
CA ILE A 48 7.70 -8.77 -14.89
C ILE A 48 7.20 -9.65 -16.04
N ASN A 49 7.52 -10.94 -16.03
CA ASN A 49 7.04 -11.88 -17.04
C ASN A 49 5.50 -11.99 -17.02
N ALA A 50 4.88 -12.00 -15.84
CA ALA A 50 3.42 -12.03 -15.72
C ALA A 50 2.78 -10.74 -16.27
N ILE A 51 3.35 -9.56 -15.99
CA ILE A 51 2.93 -8.27 -16.58
C ILE A 51 3.09 -8.31 -18.10
N ALA A 52 4.22 -8.78 -18.61
CA ALA A 52 4.46 -8.84 -20.05
C ALA A 52 3.50 -9.79 -20.77
N ILE A 53 3.19 -10.95 -20.19
CA ILE A 53 2.19 -11.89 -20.72
C ILE A 53 0.82 -11.22 -20.81
N GLU A 54 0.39 -10.51 -19.76
CA GLU A 54 -0.89 -9.80 -19.75
C GLU A 54 -0.95 -8.72 -20.82
N LEU A 55 0.15 -8.01 -21.06
CA LEU A 55 0.25 -6.93 -22.01
C LEU A 55 0.59 -7.38 -23.45
N GLY A 56 0.85 -8.68 -23.67
CA GLY A 56 1.27 -9.21 -24.97
C GLY A 56 2.67 -8.77 -25.40
N LEU A 57 3.57 -8.48 -24.44
CA LEU A 57 4.92 -8.00 -24.69
C LEU A 57 5.97 -9.09 -24.53
N THR A 58 7.10 -8.91 -25.21
CA THR A 58 8.34 -9.67 -24.97
C THR A 58 9.18 -8.95 -23.92
N VAL A 59 9.85 -9.68 -23.03
CA VAL A 59 10.78 -9.11 -22.04
C VAL A 59 12.22 -9.28 -22.52
N GLU A 60 12.98 -8.19 -22.47
CA GLU A 60 14.42 -8.18 -22.61
C GLU A 60 15.07 -7.75 -21.29
N PHE A 61 15.69 -8.69 -20.57
CA PHE A 61 16.43 -8.37 -19.37
C PHE A 61 17.83 -7.85 -19.70
N VAL A 62 18.14 -6.66 -19.20
CA VAL A 62 19.43 -5.99 -19.38
C VAL A 62 20.14 -5.95 -18.03
N GLN A 63 21.37 -6.48 -17.98
CA GLN A 63 22.14 -6.42 -16.75
C GLN A 63 22.53 -4.98 -16.40
N VAL A 64 22.18 -4.56 -15.20
CA VAL A 64 22.61 -3.29 -14.61
C VAL A 64 23.36 -3.53 -13.30
N THR A 65 24.05 -2.52 -12.84
CA THR A 65 24.77 -2.47 -11.57
C THR A 65 24.30 -1.26 -10.78
N ARG A 66 24.54 -1.23 -9.46
CA ARG A 66 24.24 -0.07 -8.62
C ARG A 66 24.96 1.23 -9.02
N GLN A 67 25.95 1.15 -9.89
CA GLN A 67 26.71 2.30 -10.39
C GLN A 67 26.12 2.89 -11.68
N ASN A 68 25.38 2.09 -12.48
CA ASN A 68 24.88 2.52 -13.79
C ASN A 68 23.36 2.39 -13.98
N ASP A 69 22.62 1.80 -13.04
CA ASP A 69 21.19 1.56 -13.15
C ASP A 69 20.39 2.86 -13.42
N ASP A 70 20.65 3.91 -12.64
CA ASP A 70 20.01 5.21 -12.81
C ASP A 70 20.30 5.82 -14.20
N GLU A 71 21.55 5.73 -14.67
CA GLU A 71 21.96 6.22 -15.99
C GLU A 71 21.29 5.45 -17.12
N MET A 72 21.22 4.11 -17.01
CA MET A 72 20.58 3.25 -18.00
C MET A 72 19.08 3.56 -18.14
N LEU A 73 18.40 3.84 -17.03
CA LEU A 73 16.99 4.24 -17.04
C LEU A 73 16.80 5.66 -17.61
N LEU A 74 17.61 6.61 -17.18
CA LEU A 74 17.47 8.01 -17.61
C LEU A 74 17.83 8.21 -19.09
N SER A 75 18.78 7.43 -19.63
CA SER A 75 19.13 7.44 -21.05
C SER A 75 18.10 6.73 -21.93
N GLY A 76 17.19 5.93 -21.34
CA GLY A 76 16.25 5.10 -22.09
C GLY A 76 16.88 3.83 -22.67
N ALA A 77 18.06 3.42 -22.20
CA ALA A 77 18.65 2.11 -22.52
C ALA A 77 17.78 0.96 -21.96
N VAL A 78 17.11 1.21 -20.83
CA VAL A 78 16.06 0.35 -20.28
C VAL A 78 14.80 1.18 -20.04
N ASP A 79 13.65 0.52 -20.00
CA ASP A 79 12.35 1.16 -19.82
C ASP A 79 11.95 1.21 -18.35
N VAL A 80 12.35 0.19 -17.58
CA VAL A 80 12.14 0.07 -16.13
C VAL A 80 13.36 -0.53 -15.44
N LEU A 81 13.44 -0.34 -14.09
CA LEU A 81 14.39 -1.04 -13.24
C LEU A 81 13.65 -1.88 -12.20
N ILE A 82 14.19 -3.07 -11.93
CA ILE A 82 13.84 -3.96 -10.83
C ILE A 82 15.12 -4.41 -10.10
N GLY A 83 15.03 -5.23 -9.07
CA GLY A 83 16.17 -5.72 -8.30
C GLY A 83 16.24 -5.05 -6.94
N GLN A 84 15.22 -5.30 -6.09
CA GLN A 84 15.13 -4.73 -4.75
C GLN A 84 15.18 -3.20 -4.76
N GLN A 85 14.46 -2.59 -5.71
CA GLN A 85 14.39 -1.15 -5.86
C GLN A 85 13.48 -0.55 -4.79
N ALA A 86 14.08 -0.11 -3.68
CA ALA A 86 13.34 0.50 -2.59
C ALA A 86 12.79 1.87 -3.01
N ARG A 87 11.48 2.06 -2.83
CA ARG A 87 10.83 3.34 -2.95
C ARG A 87 11.21 4.21 -1.74
N SER A 88 11.81 5.35 -1.97
CA SER A 88 12.21 6.27 -0.91
C SER A 88 12.00 7.72 -1.36
N HIS A 89 11.81 8.61 -0.39
CA HIS A 89 11.57 10.02 -0.64
C HIS A 89 12.69 10.67 -1.50
N ASP A 90 13.95 10.32 -1.24
CA ASP A 90 15.07 10.88 -2.01
C ASP A 90 15.03 10.42 -3.48
N ARG A 91 14.63 9.17 -3.73
CA ARG A 91 14.52 8.62 -5.09
C ARG A 91 13.26 9.12 -5.83
N GLU A 92 12.16 9.37 -5.14
CA GLU A 92 10.95 9.97 -5.72
C GLU A 92 11.18 11.39 -6.26
N ALA A 93 12.24 12.06 -5.82
CA ALA A 93 12.66 13.33 -6.41
C ALA A 93 13.18 13.19 -7.85
N ILE A 94 13.63 11.99 -8.25
CA ILE A 94 14.32 11.72 -9.53
C ILE A 94 13.49 10.78 -10.41
N PHE A 95 12.82 9.79 -9.83
CA PHE A 95 12.10 8.71 -10.50
C PHE A 95 10.65 8.64 -10.06
N ASP A 96 9.82 7.98 -10.85
CA ASP A 96 8.52 7.50 -10.45
C ASP A 96 8.59 5.99 -10.13
N PHE A 97 7.59 5.52 -9.41
CA PHE A 97 7.48 4.15 -8.93
C PHE A 97 6.07 3.62 -9.20
N SER A 98 5.98 2.36 -9.55
CA SER A 98 4.71 1.64 -9.56
C SER A 98 4.14 1.47 -8.14
N HIS A 99 2.95 0.87 -8.02
CA HIS A 99 2.55 0.27 -6.75
C HIS A 99 3.62 -0.70 -6.27
N PRO A 100 3.94 -0.71 -4.95
CA PRO A 100 4.89 -1.67 -4.43
C PRO A 100 4.30 -3.08 -4.48
N TYR A 101 5.10 -4.04 -4.91
CA TYR A 101 4.73 -5.46 -4.99
C TYR A 101 5.38 -6.32 -3.91
N TYR A 102 6.25 -5.74 -3.11
CA TYR A 102 6.96 -6.39 -2.02
C TYR A 102 7.30 -5.38 -0.92
N VAL A 103 7.30 -5.84 0.33
CA VAL A 103 7.80 -5.05 1.46
C VAL A 103 8.88 -5.83 2.18
N ASN A 104 10.08 -5.28 2.24
CA ASN A 104 11.09 -5.75 3.16
C ASN A 104 11.08 -4.91 4.42
N GLU A 105 11.46 -5.53 5.53
CA GLU A 105 11.49 -4.87 6.83
C GLU A 105 12.88 -4.95 7.44
N HIS A 106 13.32 -3.85 8.03
CA HIS A 106 14.45 -3.89 8.96
C HIS A 106 13.91 -4.23 10.34
N ARG A 107 14.24 -5.40 10.84
CA ARG A 107 13.71 -5.94 12.09
C ARG A 107 14.79 -6.05 13.16
N MET A 108 14.38 -5.76 14.39
CA MET A 108 15.18 -6.07 15.57
C MET A 108 15.00 -7.56 15.91
N VAL A 109 16.14 -8.26 16.05
CA VAL A 109 16.22 -9.64 16.51
C VAL A 109 16.85 -9.64 17.89
N ILE A 110 16.30 -10.43 18.78
CA ILE A 110 16.80 -10.71 20.12
C ILE A 110 16.94 -12.21 20.34
N ARG A 111 17.62 -12.64 21.39
CA ARG A 111 17.65 -14.07 21.77
C ARG A 111 16.27 -14.53 22.23
N GLN A 112 15.95 -15.76 21.95
CA GLN A 112 14.69 -16.38 22.40
C GLN A 112 14.62 -16.40 23.94
N GLY A 113 13.48 -15.97 24.49
CA GLY A 113 13.24 -15.93 25.94
C GLY A 113 13.64 -14.61 26.61
N GLU A 114 14.23 -13.66 25.88
CA GLU A 114 14.44 -12.30 26.39
C GLU A 114 13.09 -11.56 26.52
N PRO A 115 12.91 -10.72 27.54
CA PRO A 115 11.60 -10.14 27.88
C PRO A 115 11.22 -8.90 27.05
N TYR A 116 11.93 -8.63 25.95
CA TYR A 116 11.73 -7.40 25.15
C TYR A 116 10.67 -7.61 24.08
N GLY A 117 9.52 -6.97 24.22
CA GLY A 117 8.41 -7.00 23.24
C GLY A 117 8.39 -5.79 22.31
N SER A 118 9.06 -4.68 22.66
CA SER A 118 9.11 -3.45 21.86
C SER A 118 10.53 -2.89 21.77
N LEU A 119 10.78 -2.00 20.81
CA LEU A 119 12.07 -1.35 20.61
C LEU A 119 12.42 -0.42 21.80
N GLU A 120 11.44 0.23 22.40
CA GLU A 120 11.64 1.13 23.53
C GLU A 120 12.18 0.40 24.76
N GLN A 121 11.82 -0.89 24.93
CA GLN A 121 12.31 -1.71 26.05
C GLN A 121 13.81 -2.02 25.96
N LEU A 122 14.40 -1.85 24.78
CA LEU A 122 15.83 -2.00 24.52
C LEU A 122 16.61 -0.67 24.69
N ALA A 123 16.01 0.37 25.23
CA ALA A 123 16.69 1.65 25.50
C ALA A 123 17.95 1.46 26.36
N GLY A 124 19.09 1.97 25.91
CA GLY A 124 20.38 1.84 26.56
C GLY A 124 21.10 0.51 26.37
N HIS A 125 20.48 -0.44 25.65
CA HIS A 125 21.09 -1.74 25.35
C HIS A 125 22.03 -1.68 24.12
N ALA A 126 22.95 -2.64 24.03
CA ALA A 126 23.88 -2.80 22.92
C ALA A 126 23.21 -3.49 21.74
N ILE A 127 23.10 -2.77 20.61
CA ILE A 127 22.44 -3.26 19.40
C ILE A 127 23.43 -3.36 18.25
N ALA A 128 23.61 -4.58 17.71
CA ALA A 128 24.47 -4.86 16.58
C ALA A 128 23.84 -4.46 15.24
N VAL A 129 24.66 -3.92 14.35
CA VAL A 129 24.30 -3.63 12.96
C VAL A 129 25.50 -3.88 12.05
N GLU A 130 25.28 -4.16 10.77
CA GLU A 130 26.32 -4.12 9.77
C GLU A 130 26.68 -2.67 9.45
N ILE A 131 27.98 -2.35 9.47
CA ILE A 131 28.51 -1.00 9.25
C ILE A 131 28.13 -0.47 7.86
N GLY A 132 27.63 0.77 7.77
CA GLY A 132 27.24 1.40 6.50
C GLY A 132 25.97 0.83 5.86
N SER A 133 25.30 -0.13 6.52
CA SER A 133 24.08 -0.75 6.01
C SER A 133 22.87 0.20 6.10
N ARG A 134 21.78 -0.17 5.40
CA ARG A 134 20.49 0.51 5.57
C ARG A 134 19.91 0.27 6.97
N SER A 135 20.15 -0.91 7.55
CA SER A 135 19.72 -1.25 8.92
C SER A 135 20.34 -0.33 9.96
N GLU A 136 21.63 0.00 9.83
CA GLU A 136 22.28 0.98 10.70
C GLU A 136 21.62 2.35 10.60
N ARG A 137 21.42 2.86 9.38
CA ARG A 137 20.77 4.15 9.17
C ARG A 137 19.33 4.17 9.66
N ALA A 138 18.59 3.08 9.46
CA ALA A 138 17.22 2.93 9.95
C ALA A 138 17.16 3.01 11.47
N LEU A 139 18.02 2.26 12.16
CA LEU A 139 18.08 2.26 13.63
C LEU A 139 18.43 3.64 14.19
N ARG A 140 19.43 4.32 13.62
CA ARG A 140 19.82 5.67 14.06
C ARG A 140 18.65 6.66 13.89
N ARG A 141 17.97 6.67 12.73
CA ARG A 141 16.81 7.53 12.46
C ARG A 141 15.65 7.24 13.41
N TRP A 142 15.38 5.97 13.66
CA TRP A 142 14.31 5.55 14.58
C TRP A 142 14.62 6.02 16.01
N SER A 143 15.84 5.80 16.46
CA SER A 143 16.36 6.23 17.77
C SER A 143 16.23 7.74 17.96
N GLU A 144 16.69 8.53 16.99
CA GLU A 144 16.61 9.99 17.01
C GLU A 144 15.17 10.49 17.02
N ALA A 145 14.30 9.92 16.16
CA ALA A 145 12.91 10.35 16.01
C ALA A 145 12.05 10.06 17.25
N ARG A 146 12.37 8.97 17.97
CA ARG A 146 11.64 8.55 19.18
C ARG A 146 12.31 8.99 20.49
N GLY A 147 13.54 9.51 20.42
CA GLY A 147 14.31 9.86 21.60
C GLY A 147 14.70 8.66 22.48
N VAL A 148 14.81 7.46 21.86
CA VAL A 148 15.17 6.21 22.52
C VAL A 148 16.63 5.90 22.21
N PRO A 149 17.57 6.05 23.17
CA PRO A 149 19.00 5.83 22.93
C PRO A 149 19.32 4.34 22.85
N PHE A 150 20.20 3.95 21.91
CA PHE A 150 20.82 2.63 21.82
C PHE A 150 22.34 2.76 21.84
N GLU A 151 23.04 1.77 22.41
CA GLU A 151 24.46 1.58 22.18
C GLU A 151 24.64 0.82 20.84
N ILE A 152 24.90 1.54 19.74
CA ILE A 152 24.98 0.94 18.40
C ILE A 152 26.39 0.41 18.16
N VAL A 153 26.51 -0.92 18.09
CA VAL A 153 27.77 -1.64 17.84
C VAL A 153 27.79 -2.12 16.39
N THR A 154 28.83 -1.70 15.64
CA THR A 154 28.92 -2.01 14.21
C THR A 154 29.83 -3.20 13.93
N TYR A 155 29.41 -4.09 13.03
CA TYR A 155 30.13 -5.27 12.55
C TYR A 155 30.37 -5.19 11.04
N LEU A 156 31.34 -5.94 10.54
CA LEU A 156 31.70 -5.93 9.12
C LEU A 156 30.69 -6.66 8.21
N SER A 157 29.82 -7.47 8.79
CA SER A 157 28.76 -8.19 8.08
C SER A 157 27.59 -8.49 9.00
N GLU A 158 26.43 -8.69 8.40
CA GLU A 158 25.21 -9.13 9.10
C GLU A 158 25.43 -10.46 9.83
N ARG A 159 26.20 -11.37 9.25
CA ARG A 159 26.58 -12.65 9.87
C ARG A 159 27.38 -12.45 11.15
N ALA A 160 28.37 -11.57 11.15
CA ALA A 160 29.18 -11.26 12.33
C ALA A 160 28.32 -10.64 13.44
N ALA A 161 27.36 -9.77 13.09
CA ALA A 161 26.41 -9.20 14.03
C ALA A 161 25.49 -10.26 14.68
N LEU A 162 25.02 -11.25 13.88
CA LEU A 162 24.25 -12.39 14.39
C LEU A 162 25.07 -13.29 15.33
N ASP A 163 26.33 -13.54 14.97
CA ASP A 163 27.23 -14.36 15.79
C ASP A 163 27.52 -13.66 17.14
N ALA A 164 27.67 -12.32 17.16
CA ALA A 164 27.83 -11.53 18.39
C ALA A 164 26.56 -11.57 19.28
N LEU A 165 25.36 -11.51 18.68
CA LEU A 165 24.10 -11.70 19.39
C LEU A 165 24.02 -13.09 20.04
N ALA A 166 24.40 -14.13 19.31
CA ALA A 166 24.42 -15.50 19.81
C ALA A 166 25.46 -15.69 20.93
N ALA A 167 26.61 -14.98 20.87
CA ALA A 167 27.67 -15.01 21.86
C ALA A 167 27.40 -14.13 23.10
N HIS A 168 26.22 -13.47 23.21
CA HIS A 168 25.86 -12.54 24.26
C HIS A 168 26.77 -11.30 24.37
N GLU A 169 27.41 -10.89 23.28
CA GLU A 169 28.21 -9.66 23.20
C GLU A 169 27.35 -8.41 23.03
N VAL A 170 26.13 -8.60 22.49
CA VAL A 170 25.10 -7.56 22.30
C VAL A 170 23.73 -8.10 22.72
N ASP A 171 22.76 -7.20 22.96
CA ASP A 171 21.43 -7.55 23.42
C ASP A 171 20.43 -7.75 22.27
N GLY A 172 20.65 -7.08 21.15
CA GLY A 172 19.86 -7.16 19.95
C GLY A 172 20.67 -6.93 18.68
N MET A 173 20.06 -7.21 17.55
CA MET A 173 20.63 -6.92 16.24
C MET A 173 19.54 -6.44 15.30
N VAL A 174 19.83 -5.46 14.42
CA VAL A 174 18.94 -5.05 13.34
C VAL A 174 19.48 -5.52 12.00
N GLY A 175 18.64 -6.24 11.26
CA GLY A 175 18.93 -6.74 9.92
C GLY A 175 17.68 -6.74 9.02
N LEU A 176 17.88 -7.03 7.76
CA LEU A 176 16.78 -7.24 6.81
C LEU A 176 16.06 -8.56 7.11
N LEU A 177 14.73 -8.52 7.18
CA LEU A 177 13.91 -9.68 7.51
C LEU A 177 14.20 -10.89 6.63
N ASP A 178 14.38 -10.69 5.32
CA ASP A 178 14.70 -11.78 4.39
C ASP A 178 16.06 -12.41 4.66
N SER A 179 17.06 -11.60 4.99
CA SER A 179 18.38 -12.10 5.38
C SER A 179 18.31 -12.87 6.69
N LEU A 180 17.57 -12.33 7.66
CA LEU A 180 17.35 -12.97 8.97
C LEU A 180 16.58 -14.29 8.84
N ARG A 181 15.61 -14.38 7.92
CA ARG A 181 14.90 -15.63 7.62
C ARG A 181 15.83 -16.70 7.03
N ARG A 182 16.72 -16.32 6.11
CA ARG A 182 17.69 -17.23 5.48
C ARG A 182 18.78 -17.68 6.45
N ALA A 183 19.20 -16.83 7.37
CA ALA A 183 20.24 -17.16 8.36
C ALA A 183 19.82 -18.22 9.38
N GLY A 184 18.53 -18.55 9.44
CA GLY A 184 17.96 -19.52 10.38
C GLY A 184 17.72 -18.91 11.76
N ARG A 185 16.51 -19.08 12.29
CA ARG A 185 16.05 -18.44 13.54
C ARG A 185 16.19 -19.33 14.78
N GLN A 186 17.02 -20.36 14.75
CA GLN A 186 17.17 -21.19 15.95
C GLN A 186 17.63 -20.33 17.11
N GLN A 187 16.78 -20.24 18.16
CA GLN A 187 17.02 -19.49 19.39
C GLN A 187 16.95 -17.94 19.29
N MET A 188 16.29 -17.41 18.27
CA MET A 188 16.07 -15.96 18.12
C MET A 188 14.59 -15.63 17.98
N SER A 189 14.20 -14.43 18.46
CA SER A 189 12.85 -13.86 18.35
C SER A 189 12.90 -12.49 17.70
N LEU A 190 11.87 -12.16 16.91
CA LEU A 190 11.69 -10.82 16.37
C LEU A 190 10.95 -9.95 17.38
N VAL A 191 11.38 -8.70 17.52
CA VAL A 191 10.59 -7.68 18.22
C VAL A 191 9.36 -7.31 17.35
N ASN A 192 8.22 -7.05 17.98
CA ASN A 192 6.93 -6.98 17.30
C ASN A 192 6.86 -5.93 16.18
N GLU A 193 7.47 -4.76 16.35
CA GLU A 193 7.44 -3.69 15.36
C GLU A 193 8.70 -3.64 14.49
N PRO A 194 8.60 -3.24 13.21
CA PRO A 194 9.77 -3.02 12.37
C PRO A 194 10.48 -1.70 12.76
N VAL A 195 11.79 -1.69 12.64
CA VAL A 195 12.60 -0.46 12.74
C VAL A 195 12.35 0.44 11.53
N MET A 196 12.23 -0.16 10.34
CA MET A 196 11.90 0.51 9.08
C MET A 196 11.25 -0.47 8.11
N VAL A 197 10.37 0.05 7.26
CA VAL A 197 9.73 -0.67 6.17
C VAL A 197 10.30 -0.17 4.84
N GLU A 198 10.69 -1.08 3.96
CA GLU A 198 11.19 -0.79 2.61
C GLU A 198 10.25 -1.40 1.56
N PRO A 199 9.33 -0.64 0.98
CA PRO A 199 8.53 -1.11 -0.15
C PRO A 199 9.39 -1.17 -1.42
N TYR A 200 9.34 -2.32 -2.14
CA TYR A 200 9.98 -2.50 -3.44
C TYR A 200 8.95 -2.30 -4.55
N ALA A 201 9.33 -1.53 -5.55
CA ALA A 201 8.48 -1.17 -6.68
C ALA A 201 9.27 -1.15 -7.99
N ILE A 202 8.57 -1.22 -9.12
CA ILE A 202 9.18 -1.01 -10.45
C ILE A 202 9.52 0.48 -10.56
N VAL A 203 10.76 0.79 -10.92
CA VAL A 203 11.24 2.16 -11.10
C VAL A 203 11.11 2.55 -12.57
N LEU A 204 10.62 3.74 -12.83
CA LEU A 204 10.46 4.30 -14.17
C LEU A 204 10.87 5.77 -14.21
N ARG A 205 11.03 6.32 -15.41
CA ARG A 205 11.40 7.73 -15.59
C ARG A 205 10.29 8.62 -15.04
N ARG A 206 10.71 9.68 -14.37
CA ARG A 206 9.79 10.61 -13.72
C ARG A 206 8.84 11.28 -14.70
N ALA A 207 7.58 11.42 -14.29
CA ALA A 207 6.48 12.03 -15.02
C ALA A 207 5.99 11.21 -16.23
N ASP A 208 6.41 9.95 -16.39
CA ASP A 208 5.85 9.04 -17.39
C ASP A 208 4.56 8.39 -16.87
N ASN A 209 3.54 9.22 -16.63
CA ASN A 209 2.30 8.80 -15.99
C ASN A 209 1.55 7.74 -16.78
N ASN A 210 1.57 7.80 -18.12
CA ASN A 210 0.89 6.83 -18.97
C ASN A 210 1.48 5.43 -18.78
N PHE A 211 2.80 5.33 -18.77
CA PHE A 211 3.48 4.05 -18.56
C PHE A 211 3.32 3.54 -17.12
N ARG A 212 3.42 4.43 -16.13
CA ARG A 212 3.17 4.08 -14.73
C ARG A 212 1.76 3.52 -14.53
N ARG A 213 0.73 4.15 -15.09
CA ARG A 213 -0.67 3.68 -15.03
C ARG A 213 -0.85 2.31 -15.65
N LEU A 214 -0.20 2.05 -16.79
CA LEU A 214 -0.23 0.73 -17.41
C LEU A 214 0.34 -0.35 -16.49
N LEU A 215 1.52 -0.10 -15.87
CA LEU A 215 2.15 -1.03 -14.93
C LEU A 215 1.31 -1.22 -13.66
N ASP A 216 0.78 -0.13 -13.10
CA ASP A 216 -0.07 -0.18 -11.89
C ASP A 216 -1.35 -0.98 -12.14
N ARG A 217 -1.98 -0.81 -13.31
CA ARG A 217 -3.15 -1.60 -13.72
C ARG A 217 -2.82 -3.08 -13.87
N SER A 218 -1.70 -3.41 -14.49
CA SER A 218 -1.26 -4.81 -14.62
C SER A 218 -1.00 -5.43 -13.24
N LEU A 219 -0.35 -4.73 -12.32
CA LEU A 219 -0.18 -5.19 -10.94
C LEU A 219 -1.54 -5.43 -10.24
N GLN A 220 -2.51 -4.54 -10.43
CA GLN A 220 -3.86 -4.72 -9.89
C GLN A 220 -4.57 -5.95 -10.48
N ARG A 221 -4.41 -6.24 -11.77
CA ARG A 221 -4.96 -7.44 -12.41
C ARG A 221 -4.29 -8.71 -11.90
N LEU A 222 -2.97 -8.70 -11.72
CA LEU A 222 -2.26 -9.82 -11.10
C LEU A 222 -2.73 -10.05 -9.67
N LYS A 223 -2.98 -8.97 -8.90
CA LYS A 223 -3.55 -9.05 -7.54
C LYS A 223 -4.97 -9.63 -7.58
N ALA A 224 -5.86 -9.06 -8.39
CA ALA A 224 -7.26 -9.47 -8.47
C ALA A 224 -7.45 -10.93 -8.94
N SER A 225 -6.53 -11.44 -9.76
CA SER A 225 -6.51 -12.85 -10.19
C SER A 225 -5.85 -13.81 -9.20
N GLY A 226 -5.25 -13.31 -8.11
CA GLY A 226 -4.47 -14.11 -7.16
C GLY A 226 -3.09 -14.55 -7.67
N ARG A 227 -2.66 -14.09 -8.86
CA ARG A 227 -1.36 -14.48 -9.44
C ARG A 227 -0.19 -13.89 -8.65
N LEU A 228 -0.34 -12.68 -8.10
CA LEU A 228 0.69 -12.04 -7.30
C LEU A 228 1.00 -12.82 -6.02
N GLU A 229 -0.04 -13.33 -5.34
CA GLU A 229 0.07 -14.20 -4.17
C GLU A 229 0.69 -15.56 -4.51
N GLN A 230 0.34 -16.12 -5.67
CA GLN A 230 0.94 -17.38 -6.13
C GLN A 230 2.44 -17.23 -6.35
N ILE A 231 2.88 -16.19 -7.08
CA ILE A 231 4.31 -15.91 -7.31
C ILE A 231 5.02 -15.72 -5.96
N TYR A 232 4.42 -14.97 -5.03
CA TYR A 232 5.00 -14.80 -3.70
C TYR A 232 5.17 -16.12 -2.95
N ALA A 233 4.15 -16.98 -2.96
CA ALA A 233 4.18 -18.26 -2.29
C ALA A 233 5.22 -19.22 -2.88
N GLU A 234 5.44 -19.18 -4.19
CA GLU A 234 6.47 -19.98 -4.89
C GLU A 234 7.88 -19.64 -4.38
N TRP A 235 8.17 -18.36 -4.07
CA TRP A 235 9.50 -17.90 -3.67
C TRP A 235 9.72 -17.82 -2.15
N PHE A 236 8.68 -17.46 -1.39
CA PHE A 236 8.80 -17.14 0.04
C PHE A 236 7.98 -18.06 0.95
N GLY A 237 7.18 -18.96 0.36
CA GLY A 237 6.33 -19.90 1.13
C GLY A 237 4.99 -19.29 1.54
N ALA A 238 4.31 -20.00 2.46
CA ALA A 238 2.89 -19.77 2.72
C ALA A 238 2.53 -18.61 3.68
N GLU A 239 3.49 -17.87 4.22
CA GLU A 239 3.16 -16.67 5.00
C GLU A 239 2.74 -15.54 4.05
N PRO A 240 1.45 -15.19 3.96
CA PRO A 240 1.00 -14.21 2.99
C PRO A 240 1.51 -12.80 3.35
N MET A 241 1.99 -12.09 2.33
CA MET A 241 2.15 -10.65 2.43
C MET A 241 0.77 -9.97 2.36
N ASP A 242 0.61 -8.86 3.05
CA ASP A 242 -0.62 -8.05 2.93
C ASP A 242 -0.63 -7.26 1.61
N PHE A 243 -0.99 -7.95 0.52
CA PHE A 243 -1.09 -7.32 -0.79
C PHE A 243 -2.28 -6.36 -0.91
N VAL A 244 -3.25 -6.39 0.00
CA VAL A 244 -4.36 -5.44 -0.01
C VAL A 244 -3.86 -4.02 0.21
N THR A 245 -2.87 -3.86 1.10
CA THR A 245 -2.26 -2.54 1.36
C THR A 245 -1.20 -2.15 0.35
N LEU A 246 -0.58 -3.12 -0.34
CA LEU A 246 0.48 -2.87 -1.32
C LEU A 246 -0.07 -2.50 -2.69
N VAL A 247 -1.00 -3.31 -3.21
CA VAL A 247 -1.59 -3.16 -4.54
C VAL A 247 -3.10 -3.04 -4.38
N PRO A 248 -3.62 -1.82 -4.21
CA PRO A 248 -5.07 -1.59 -4.15
C PRO A 248 -5.69 -1.93 -5.49
N VAL A 249 -6.85 -2.60 -5.47
CA VAL A 249 -7.62 -2.91 -6.68
C VAL A 249 -8.73 -1.89 -6.80
N TYR A 250 -8.82 -1.19 -7.94
CA TYR A 250 -9.88 -0.23 -8.20
C TYR A 250 -11.15 -0.94 -8.67
N ASP A 251 -12.31 -0.42 -8.28
CA ASP A 251 -13.61 -1.04 -8.54
C ASP A 251 -13.88 -1.24 -10.03
N ASP A 252 -13.44 -0.28 -10.87
CA ASP A 252 -13.61 -0.29 -12.33
C ASP A 252 -12.45 -0.97 -13.09
N LEU A 253 -11.62 -1.80 -12.42
CA LEU A 253 -10.45 -2.47 -13.02
C LEU A 253 -10.77 -3.24 -14.30
N TYR A 254 -11.89 -3.95 -14.31
CA TYR A 254 -12.28 -4.80 -15.45
C TYR A 254 -13.07 -4.06 -16.53
N GLU A 255 -13.51 -2.84 -16.27
CA GLU A 255 -14.14 -1.97 -17.25
C GLU A 255 -13.10 -1.30 -18.15
N ASP A 256 -11.88 -1.11 -17.66
CA ASP A 256 -10.77 -0.61 -18.46
C ASP A 256 -10.15 -1.73 -19.29
N THR A 257 -10.52 -1.77 -20.57
CA THR A 257 -10.05 -2.76 -21.55
C THR A 257 -8.88 -2.29 -22.41
N ARG A 258 -8.32 -1.10 -22.14
CA ARG A 258 -7.22 -0.51 -22.94
C ARG A 258 -6.00 -1.44 -22.97
N GLY A 259 -5.42 -1.65 -24.15
CA GLY A 259 -4.13 -2.30 -24.37
C GLY A 259 -2.97 -1.31 -24.34
N VAL A 260 -1.75 -1.80 -24.60
CA VAL A 260 -0.54 -0.96 -24.67
C VAL A 260 -0.68 0.16 -25.70
N ASP A 261 -1.29 -0.13 -26.85
CA ASP A 261 -1.45 0.82 -27.97
C ASP A 261 -2.47 1.93 -27.72
N ASP A 262 -3.34 1.77 -26.73
CA ASP A 262 -4.38 2.75 -26.40
C ASP A 262 -3.86 3.90 -25.52
N PHE A 263 -2.64 3.78 -25.00
CA PHE A 263 -2.03 4.82 -24.19
C PHE A 263 -1.23 5.81 -25.03
N ALA A 264 -1.36 7.10 -24.71
CA ALA A 264 -0.65 8.17 -25.41
C ALA A 264 0.87 8.03 -25.26
N ARG A 265 1.60 8.24 -26.38
CA ARG A 265 3.07 8.23 -26.45
C ARG A 265 3.70 9.50 -25.89
N GLU A 266 2.94 10.55 -25.78
CA GLU A 266 3.38 11.86 -25.29
C GLU A 266 3.00 12.02 -23.84
N VAL A 267 3.90 12.65 -23.08
CA VAL A 267 3.64 13.01 -21.67
C VAL A 267 3.09 14.43 -21.66
N PRO A 268 1.81 14.63 -21.32
CA PRO A 268 1.22 15.96 -21.34
C PRO A 268 1.85 16.86 -20.26
N LEU A 269 1.84 18.16 -20.53
CA LEU A 269 2.19 19.17 -19.53
C LEU A 269 1.06 19.25 -18.49
N PRO A 270 1.36 19.42 -17.19
CA PRO A 270 0.35 19.71 -16.20
C PRO A 270 -0.45 20.95 -16.62
N ALA A 271 -1.78 20.83 -16.61
CA ALA A 271 -2.66 21.94 -16.99
C ALA A 271 -2.66 23.07 -15.96
N TYR A 272 -2.39 22.72 -14.68
CA TYR A 272 -2.47 23.67 -13.58
C TYR A 272 -1.17 23.69 -12.76
N PRO A 273 -0.54 24.88 -12.59
CA PRO A 273 0.75 25.01 -11.92
C PRO A 273 0.59 25.12 -10.39
N VAL A 274 0.16 24.04 -9.73
CA VAL A 274 -0.08 24.01 -8.28
C VAL A 274 1.20 24.39 -7.50
N ARG A 275 2.36 23.85 -7.90
CA ARG A 275 3.64 24.11 -7.22
C ARG A 275 4.02 25.59 -7.26
N GLU A 276 3.85 26.25 -8.40
CA GLU A 276 4.15 27.68 -8.58
C GLU A 276 3.18 28.53 -7.77
N ARG A 277 1.93 28.16 -7.70
CA ARG A 277 0.91 28.81 -6.87
C ARG A 277 1.28 28.76 -5.39
N LEU A 278 1.58 27.56 -4.88
CA LEU A 278 2.00 27.37 -3.47
C LEU A 278 3.29 28.14 -3.17
N ALA A 279 4.27 28.12 -4.08
CA ALA A 279 5.51 28.87 -3.94
C ALA A 279 5.30 30.41 -3.92
N SER A 280 4.21 30.89 -4.53
CA SER A 280 3.82 32.31 -4.47
C SER A 280 3.01 32.68 -3.21
N GLY A 281 2.84 31.75 -2.26
CA GLY A 281 2.13 31.99 -0.99
C GLY A 281 0.61 31.86 -1.10
N GLN A 282 0.09 31.30 -2.20
CA GLN A 282 -1.35 31.02 -2.32
C GLN A 282 -1.72 29.76 -1.52
N PRO A 283 -2.98 29.66 -1.01
CA PRO A 283 -3.41 28.52 -0.25
C PRO A 283 -3.53 27.26 -1.10
N LEU A 284 -3.43 26.10 -0.45
CA LEU A 284 -3.78 24.80 -1.00
C LEU A 284 -5.32 24.68 -1.05
N ARG A 285 -5.90 24.58 -2.25
CA ARG A 285 -7.34 24.44 -2.45
C ARG A 285 -7.73 22.96 -2.40
N VAL A 286 -8.61 22.60 -1.48
CA VAL A 286 -8.98 21.22 -1.18
C VAL A 286 -10.48 21.01 -1.33
N ALA A 287 -10.88 20.04 -2.15
CA ALA A 287 -12.24 19.53 -2.28
C ALA A 287 -12.42 18.20 -1.53
N GLY A 288 -13.67 17.71 -1.37
CA GLY A 288 -13.98 16.43 -0.75
C GLY A 288 -14.15 16.49 0.78
N ILE A 289 -14.32 17.69 1.34
CA ILE A 289 -14.73 17.87 2.73
C ILE A 289 -16.22 18.24 2.72
N ALA A 290 -17.07 17.25 2.93
CA ALA A 290 -18.53 17.45 2.91
C ALA A 290 -18.98 18.50 3.93
N ALA A 291 -20.01 19.26 3.59
CA ALA A 291 -20.62 20.22 4.51
C ALA A 291 -21.26 19.45 5.68
N GLU A 292 -20.88 19.81 6.91
CA GLU A 292 -21.42 19.20 8.12
C GLU A 292 -22.68 19.96 8.58
N GLY A 293 -23.87 19.33 8.40
CA GLY A 293 -25.09 19.74 9.09
C GLY A 293 -25.08 19.26 10.56
N GLN A 294 -26.01 19.77 11.37
CA GLN A 294 -26.15 19.29 12.76
C GLN A 294 -26.46 17.79 12.87
N ASP A 295 -27.08 17.22 11.82
CA ASP A 295 -27.48 15.82 11.75
C ASP A 295 -26.60 14.99 10.77
N ALA A 296 -25.38 15.43 10.49
CA ALA A 296 -24.47 14.67 9.62
C ALA A 296 -24.21 13.27 10.21
N PRO A 297 -24.23 12.20 9.37
CA PRO A 297 -23.90 10.85 9.83
C PRO A 297 -22.54 10.76 10.52
N ALA A 298 -22.39 9.88 11.51
CA ALA A 298 -21.15 9.72 12.27
C ALA A 298 -19.95 9.42 11.37
N VAL A 299 -20.14 8.59 10.33
CA VAL A 299 -19.11 8.27 9.36
C VAL A 299 -18.63 9.51 8.58
N VAL A 300 -19.53 10.42 8.22
CA VAL A 300 -19.17 11.68 7.52
C VAL A 300 -18.34 12.57 8.43
N ARG A 301 -18.72 12.71 9.71
CA ARG A 301 -17.92 13.47 10.70
C ARG A 301 -16.54 12.87 10.90
N LEU A 302 -16.45 11.52 11.00
CA LEU A 302 -15.17 10.81 11.15
C LEU A 302 -14.26 11.03 9.94
N MET A 303 -14.80 10.85 8.73
CA MET A 303 -14.05 11.05 7.48
C MET A 303 -13.61 12.49 7.29
N ASN A 304 -14.49 13.45 7.52
CA ASN A 304 -14.12 14.87 7.47
C ASN A 304 -13.02 15.20 8.47
N GLY A 305 -13.09 14.67 9.70
CA GLY A 305 -12.06 14.86 10.72
C GLY A 305 -10.71 14.33 10.28
N LEU A 306 -10.65 13.10 9.76
CA LEU A 306 -9.44 12.50 9.22
C LEU A 306 -8.88 13.30 8.04
N ASN A 307 -9.73 13.63 7.06
CA ASN A 307 -9.35 14.35 5.85
C ASN A 307 -8.83 15.77 6.18
N ARG A 308 -9.48 16.49 7.10
CA ARG A 308 -8.99 17.79 7.58
C ARG A 308 -7.61 17.68 8.23
N ALA A 309 -7.45 16.75 9.19
CA ALA A 309 -6.17 16.56 9.86
C ALA A 309 -5.05 16.23 8.88
N LEU A 310 -5.33 15.40 7.87
CA LEU A 310 -4.36 15.04 6.84
C LEU A 310 -3.93 16.26 6.01
N VAL A 311 -4.88 17.02 5.44
CA VAL A 311 -4.56 18.15 4.56
C VAL A 311 -3.97 19.34 5.33
N GLU A 312 -4.38 19.58 6.57
CA GLU A 312 -3.80 20.60 7.43
C GLU A 312 -2.35 20.28 7.80
N GLU A 313 -2.03 19.01 8.08
CA GLU A 313 -0.65 18.58 8.32
C GLU A 313 0.20 18.67 7.04
N MET A 314 -0.34 18.35 5.86
CA MET A 314 0.32 18.56 4.58
C MET A 314 0.63 20.05 4.36
N ALA A 315 -0.35 20.93 4.55
CA ALA A 315 -0.20 22.37 4.38
C ALA A 315 0.84 22.94 5.37
N ARG A 316 0.81 22.49 6.63
CA ARG A 316 1.80 22.87 7.64
C ARG A 316 3.22 22.50 7.21
N ARG A 317 3.45 21.31 6.67
CA ARG A 317 4.76 20.85 6.17
C ARG A 317 5.20 21.62 4.93
N TRP A 318 4.27 22.03 4.09
CA TRP A 318 4.55 22.81 2.87
C TRP A 318 4.60 24.31 3.12
N ASN A 319 4.45 24.74 4.37
CA ASN A 319 4.42 26.14 4.79
C ASN A 319 3.37 26.95 4.03
N THR A 320 2.15 26.42 3.92
CA THR A 320 0.99 27.06 3.30
C THR A 320 -0.25 26.91 4.19
N THR A 321 -1.35 27.51 3.77
CA THR A 321 -2.67 27.40 4.40
C THR A 321 -3.61 26.57 3.54
N VAL A 322 -4.70 26.07 4.12
CA VAL A 322 -5.76 25.33 3.40
C VAL A 322 -6.93 26.26 3.11
N GLU A 323 -7.45 26.18 1.90
CA GLU A 323 -8.73 26.74 1.48
C GLU A 323 -9.64 25.58 1.07
N TYR A 324 -10.75 25.40 1.79
CA TYR A 324 -11.72 24.36 1.47
C TYR A 324 -12.68 24.83 0.38
N VAL A 325 -12.68 24.11 -0.75
CA VAL A 325 -13.57 24.39 -1.88
C VAL A 325 -14.92 23.70 -1.61
N PRO A 326 -16.04 24.43 -1.61
CA PRO A 326 -17.36 23.83 -1.43
C PRO A 326 -17.71 22.87 -2.57
N ASP A 327 -18.10 21.64 -2.21
CA ASP A 327 -18.44 20.56 -3.14
C ASP A 327 -19.92 20.16 -3.09
N SER A 328 -20.79 21.01 -2.58
CA SER A 328 -22.19 20.68 -2.25
C SER A 328 -23.04 20.12 -3.41
N VAL A 329 -22.57 20.21 -4.66
CA VAL A 329 -23.31 19.77 -5.86
C VAL A 329 -22.40 19.11 -6.92
N THR A 330 -21.09 19.19 -6.77
CA THR A 330 -20.12 18.76 -7.78
C THR A 330 -19.20 17.69 -7.23
N ASP A 331 -18.96 16.63 -8.00
CA ASP A 331 -17.96 15.60 -7.67
C ASP A 331 -16.61 16.27 -7.34
N PRO A 332 -16.01 15.99 -6.19
CA PRO A 332 -14.70 16.53 -5.82
C PRO A 332 -13.61 16.32 -6.88
N ALA A 333 -13.62 15.19 -7.59
CA ALA A 333 -12.69 14.93 -8.68
C ALA A 333 -12.89 15.90 -9.85
N ALA A 334 -14.11 16.25 -10.21
CA ALA A 334 -14.41 17.23 -11.25
C ALA A 334 -13.90 18.64 -10.89
N LEU A 335 -13.86 19.01 -9.61
CA LEU A 335 -13.27 20.27 -9.15
C LEU A 335 -11.75 20.29 -9.36
N VAL A 336 -11.08 19.13 -9.21
CA VAL A 336 -9.64 18.99 -9.52
C VAL A 336 -9.42 19.06 -11.04
N ALA A 337 -10.17 18.33 -11.83
CA ALA A 337 -10.06 18.30 -13.29
C ALA A 337 -10.26 19.70 -13.91
N SER A 338 -11.19 20.50 -13.37
CA SER A 338 -11.43 21.89 -13.82
C SER A 338 -10.38 22.90 -13.30
N GLY A 339 -9.50 22.49 -12.37
CA GLY A 339 -8.55 23.39 -11.69
C GLY A 339 -9.18 24.32 -10.65
N ALA A 340 -10.44 24.07 -10.24
CA ALA A 340 -11.08 24.79 -9.14
C ALA A 340 -10.48 24.38 -7.79
N ALA A 341 -10.09 23.11 -7.64
CA ALA A 341 -9.32 22.60 -6.51
C ALA A 341 -7.94 22.11 -6.97
N ASP A 342 -6.99 22.07 -6.05
CA ASP A 342 -5.64 21.56 -6.30
C ASP A 342 -5.55 20.05 -6.01
N LEU A 343 -6.35 19.57 -5.05
CA LEU A 343 -6.53 18.17 -4.73
C LEU A 343 -7.93 17.91 -4.16
N ALA A 344 -8.32 16.65 -4.20
CA ALA A 344 -9.52 16.15 -3.53
C ALA A 344 -9.17 15.04 -2.55
N VAL A 345 -9.88 14.98 -1.42
CA VAL A 345 -9.75 13.93 -0.41
C VAL A 345 -11.05 13.16 -0.27
N GLY A 346 -10.98 11.91 0.27
CA GLY A 346 -12.16 11.06 0.41
C GLY A 346 -12.71 10.54 -0.93
N VAL A 347 -11.87 10.49 -1.96
CA VAL A 347 -12.24 10.02 -3.31
C VAL A 347 -11.74 8.61 -3.50
N TYR A 348 -12.60 7.73 -4.04
CA TYR A 348 -12.21 6.40 -4.47
C TYR A 348 -11.43 6.47 -5.78
N PRO A 349 -10.24 5.85 -5.87
CA PRO A 349 -9.51 5.82 -7.11
C PRO A 349 -10.21 4.95 -8.16
N ARG A 350 -10.26 5.44 -9.40
CA ARG A 350 -10.87 4.77 -10.55
C ARG A 350 -10.02 4.92 -11.80
N TRP A 351 -9.99 3.90 -12.65
CA TRP A 351 -9.30 3.94 -13.94
C TRP A 351 -10.00 4.86 -14.93
N SER A 352 -11.32 5.01 -14.87
CA SER A 352 -12.09 5.91 -15.73
C SER A 352 -11.68 7.37 -15.61
N GLY A 353 -11.12 7.79 -14.47
CA GLY A 353 -10.60 9.16 -14.26
C GLY A 353 -9.10 9.31 -14.50
N ALA A 354 -8.38 8.24 -14.82
CA ALA A 354 -6.92 8.24 -14.85
C ALA A 354 -6.30 9.13 -15.96
N ASP A 355 -7.04 9.54 -16.97
CA ASP A 355 -6.55 10.44 -18.02
C ASP A 355 -6.59 11.92 -17.59
N GLU A 356 -7.41 12.27 -16.60
CA GLU A 356 -7.63 13.64 -16.14
C GLU A 356 -6.85 13.99 -14.88
N PHE A 357 -6.63 13.02 -13.98
CA PHE A 357 -5.93 13.22 -12.70
C PHE A 357 -5.19 11.97 -12.25
N ASP A 358 -4.24 12.16 -11.32
CA ASP A 358 -3.52 11.09 -10.64
C ASP A 358 -4.04 10.90 -9.21
N TYR A 359 -3.91 9.66 -8.72
CA TYR A 359 -4.20 9.32 -7.33
C TYR A 359 -2.91 9.19 -6.52
N SER A 360 -2.95 9.62 -5.26
CA SER A 360 -1.92 9.32 -4.28
C SER A 360 -1.94 7.83 -3.94
N LEU A 361 -0.96 7.37 -3.15
CA LEU A 361 -1.14 6.10 -2.44
C LEU A 361 -2.37 6.20 -1.53
N PRO A 362 -3.15 5.12 -1.37
CA PRO A 362 -4.26 5.09 -0.44
C PRO A 362 -3.78 5.40 0.99
N TYR A 363 -4.41 6.35 1.65
CA TYR A 363 -4.15 6.68 3.04
C TYR A 363 -5.15 6.06 4.01
N LEU A 364 -6.21 5.47 3.47
CA LEU A 364 -7.23 4.74 4.21
C LEU A 364 -7.74 3.58 3.36
N MET A 365 -7.80 2.40 3.97
CA MET A 365 -8.45 1.22 3.40
C MET A 365 -9.67 0.89 4.27
N HIS A 366 -10.82 0.75 3.65
CA HIS A 366 -12.04 0.31 4.32
C HIS A 366 -12.84 -0.62 3.40
N GLY A 367 -13.87 -1.24 3.90
CA GLY A 367 -14.68 -2.17 3.12
C GLY A 367 -15.64 -2.94 4.03
N ASP A 368 -16.36 -3.87 3.44
CA ASP A 368 -17.40 -4.63 4.12
C ASP A 368 -16.85 -5.46 5.29
N ARG A 369 -17.55 -5.40 6.41
CA ARG A 369 -17.24 -6.13 7.65
C ARG A 369 -18.52 -6.61 8.32
N LEU A 370 -18.35 -7.54 9.24
CA LEU A 370 -19.36 -7.95 10.18
C LEU A 370 -19.05 -7.36 11.56
N LEU A 371 -19.99 -6.63 12.13
CA LEU A 371 -19.98 -6.28 13.54
C LEU A 371 -20.74 -7.36 14.30
N VAL A 372 -20.09 -7.96 15.29
CA VAL A 372 -20.64 -9.04 16.10
C VAL A 372 -20.59 -8.70 17.60
N PRO A 373 -21.45 -9.26 18.45
CA PRO A 373 -21.32 -9.11 19.89
C PRO A 373 -19.94 -9.62 20.39
N ALA A 374 -19.37 -8.97 21.42
CA ALA A 374 -18.05 -9.30 21.95
C ALA A 374 -17.88 -10.75 22.42
N ASN A 375 -18.98 -11.41 22.80
CA ASN A 375 -19.01 -12.82 23.20
C ASN A 375 -19.34 -13.78 22.04
N SER A 376 -19.47 -13.26 20.82
CA SER A 376 -19.73 -14.09 19.63
C SER A 376 -18.53 -14.97 19.31
N ARG A 377 -18.82 -16.15 18.74
CA ARG A 377 -17.81 -17.06 18.20
C ARG A 377 -17.58 -16.87 16.71
N LEU A 378 -18.32 -15.94 16.09
CA LEU A 378 -18.15 -15.62 14.68
C LEU A 378 -16.85 -14.84 14.46
N SER A 379 -16.01 -15.32 13.53
CA SER A 379 -14.89 -14.57 12.98
C SER A 379 -15.14 -14.13 11.52
N GLY A 380 -16.16 -14.68 10.87
CA GLY A 380 -16.56 -14.35 9.52
C GLY A 380 -17.71 -15.23 9.01
N PHE A 381 -18.09 -15.04 7.75
CA PHE A 381 -19.15 -15.83 7.11
C PHE A 381 -18.87 -17.35 7.12
N GLN A 382 -17.61 -17.75 7.05
CA GLN A 382 -17.21 -19.16 7.09
C GLN A 382 -17.67 -19.90 8.36
N ASP A 383 -17.95 -19.19 9.46
CA ASP A 383 -18.36 -19.77 10.74
C ASP A 383 -19.87 -19.98 10.84
N MET A 384 -20.64 -19.53 9.85
CA MET A 384 -22.11 -19.55 9.85
C MET A 384 -22.69 -20.89 9.39
N LEU A 385 -21.95 -21.99 9.59
CA LEU A 385 -22.40 -23.33 9.23
C LEU A 385 -23.40 -23.88 10.26
N GLY A 386 -24.50 -24.45 9.78
CA GLY A 386 -25.40 -25.33 10.57
C GLY A 386 -26.36 -24.62 11.53
N THR A 387 -26.52 -23.29 11.50
CA THR A 387 -27.43 -22.51 12.32
C THR A 387 -28.23 -21.49 11.50
N ASN A 388 -29.35 -20.99 12.07
CA ASN A 388 -30.12 -19.91 11.46
C ASN A 388 -29.50 -18.56 11.84
N TRP A 389 -28.66 -18.02 10.99
CA TRP A 389 -28.05 -16.72 11.17
C TRP A 389 -28.93 -15.62 10.59
N ILE A 390 -29.03 -14.49 11.28
CA ILE A 390 -29.74 -13.30 10.81
C ILE A 390 -28.73 -12.18 10.75
N ILE A 391 -28.48 -11.66 9.54
CA ILE A 391 -27.53 -10.57 9.29
C ILE A 391 -28.29 -9.29 9.02
N GLY A 392 -28.08 -8.28 9.88
CA GLY A 392 -28.60 -6.95 9.69
C GLY A 392 -27.83 -6.19 8.62
N TYR A 393 -28.51 -5.45 7.74
CA TYR A 393 -27.93 -4.49 6.80
C TYR A 393 -28.70 -3.18 6.85
N PHE A 394 -28.08 -2.06 6.44
CA PHE A 394 -28.71 -0.75 6.55
C PHE A 394 -29.66 -0.45 5.39
N ALA A 395 -30.81 0.13 5.68
CA ALA A 395 -31.86 0.42 4.69
C ALA A 395 -31.46 1.48 3.64
N ASP A 396 -30.48 2.33 3.95
CA ASP A 396 -29.91 3.34 3.06
C ASP A 396 -28.74 2.82 2.21
N ASP A 397 -28.35 1.54 2.37
CA ASP A 397 -27.42 0.83 1.52
C ASP A 397 -28.23 0.00 0.49
N PRO A 398 -28.35 0.46 -0.77
CA PRO A 398 -29.20 -0.20 -1.77
C PRO A 398 -28.70 -1.59 -2.13
N ASP A 399 -27.40 -1.85 -2.01
CA ASP A 399 -26.76 -3.10 -2.39
C ASP A 399 -26.49 -4.01 -1.20
N GLY A 400 -26.77 -3.56 0.03
CA GLY A 400 -26.41 -4.23 1.28
C GLY A 400 -26.93 -5.67 1.38
N GLU A 401 -28.17 -5.94 0.99
CA GLU A 401 -28.73 -7.29 0.98
C GLU A 401 -28.03 -8.19 -0.05
N GLU A 402 -27.84 -7.68 -1.27
CA GLU A 402 -27.17 -8.40 -2.34
C GLU A 402 -25.73 -8.77 -1.96
N GLN A 403 -25.01 -7.86 -1.34
CA GLN A 403 -23.64 -8.09 -0.86
C GLN A 403 -23.59 -9.15 0.24
N VAL A 404 -24.48 -9.11 1.22
CA VAL A 404 -24.61 -10.15 2.25
C VAL A 404 -24.83 -11.52 1.60
N MET A 405 -25.73 -11.61 0.63
CA MET A 405 -26.04 -12.87 -0.04
C MET A 405 -24.87 -13.36 -0.90
N LYS A 406 -24.15 -12.46 -1.58
CA LYS A 406 -22.95 -12.78 -2.36
C LYS A 406 -21.83 -13.38 -1.49
N TYR A 407 -21.57 -12.80 -0.30
CA TYR A 407 -20.64 -13.38 0.66
C TYR A 407 -21.13 -14.73 1.18
N ALA A 408 -22.43 -14.85 1.49
CA ALA A 408 -23.01 -16.11 1.94
C ALA A 408 -22.89 -17.23 0.90
N GLU A 409 -23.06 -16.91 -0.37
CA GLU A 409 -22.87 -17.86 -1.48
C GLU A 409 -21.39 -18.24 -1.63
N HIS A 410 -20.48 -17.27 -1.57
CA HIS A 410 -19.04 -17.49 -1.67
C HIS A 410 -18.54 -18.48 -0.59
N PHE A 411 -19.02 -18.37 0.64
CA PHE A 411 -18.69 -19.26 1.74
C PHE A 411 -19.64 -20.46 1.86
N ASN A 412 -20.59 -20.63 0.94
CA ASN A 412 -21.55 -21.73 0.90
C ASN A 412 -22.41 -21.84 2.18
N VAL A 413 -22.80 -20.70 2.76
CA VAL A 413 -23.62 -20.61 3.97
C VAL A 413 -25.01 -20.04 3.72
N GLY A 414 -25.37 -19.67 2.49
CA GLY A 414 -26.59 -18.98 2.12
C GLY A 414 -27.90 -19.69 2.50
N GLN A 415 -27.89 -21.04 2.62
CA GLN A 415 -29.09 -21.82 2.99
C GLN A 415 -29.52 -21.58 4.45
N ASN A 416 -28.62 -21.15 5.32
CA ASN A 416 -28.85 -20.98 6.76
C ASN A 416 -28.88 -19.52 7.19
N LEU A 417 -28.82 -18.59 6.23
CA LEU A 417 -28.74 -17.18 6.47
C LEU A 417 -30.03 -16.47 6.07
N ARG A 418 -30.44 -15.50 6.86
CA ARG A 418 -31.52 -14.56 6.57
C ARG A 418 -30.98 -13.14 6.72
N THR A 419 -31.57 -12.21 5.99
CA THR A 419 -31.27 -10.79 6.09
C THR A 419 -32.31 -10.05 6.92
N PHE A 420 -31.91 -8.98 7.56
CA PHE A 420 -32.75 -8.07 8.33
C PHE A 420 -32.41 -6.63 8.01
N GLN A 421 -33.40 -5.85 7.56
CA GLN A 421 -33.19 -4.46 7.20
C GLN A 421 -33.22 -3.55 8.43
N ILE A 422 -32.14 -2.87 8.74
CA ILE A 422 -32.01 -1.89 9.82
C ILE A 422 -32.43 -0.52 9.27
N THR A 423 -33.54 0.02 9.75
CA THR A 423 -34.11 1.29 9.26
C THR A 423 -33.57 2.53 9.97
N ARG A 424 -33.08 2.37 11.20
CA ARG A 424 -32.44 3.44 11.97
C ARG A 424 -31.09 2.98 12.48
N GLU A 425 -30.08 3.72 12.17
CA GLU A 425 -28.71 3.45 12.59
C GLU A 425 -28.56 3.41 14.12
N SER A 426 -29.25 4.32 14.82
CA SER A 426 -29.30 4.36 16.29
C SER A 426 -29.79 3.08 16.97
N ASP A 427 -30.62 2.32 16.27
CA ASP A 427 -31.23 1.11 16.82
C ASP A 427 -30.39 -0.16 16.55
N ALA A 428 -29.40 -0.07 15.67
CA ALA A 428 -28.63 -1.21 15.17
C ALA A 428 -28.00 -2.04 16.29
N ILE A 429 -27.26 -1.39 17.19
CA ILE A 429 -26.57 -2.07 18.31
C ILE A 429 -27.60 -2.65 19.29
N TYR A 430 -28.66 -1.92 19.59
CA TYR A 430 -29.73 -2.37 20.48
C TYR A 430 -30.43 -3.63 19.92
N THR A 431 -30.76 -3.63 18.62
CA THR A 431 -31.38 -4.77 17.93
C THR A 431 -30.51 -6.02 17.96
N MET A 432 -29.17 -5.84 17.89
CA MET A 432 -28.22 -6.94 17.97
C MET A 432 -27.98 -7.44 19.41
N THR A 433 -27.85 -6.53 20.38
CA THR A 433 -27.35 -6.88 21.72
C THR A 433 -28.44 -7.08 22.77
N VAL A 434 -29.58 -6.45 22.60
CA VAL A 434 -30.68 -6.45 23.59
C VAL A 434 -31.93 -7.22 23.10
N GLU A 435 -32.34 -6.98 21.85
CA GLU A 435 -33.47 -7.69 21.26
C GLU A 435 -33.10 -9.09 20.77
N ASP A 436 -31.79 -9.33 20.51
CA ASP A 436 -31.24 -10.60 19.98
C ASP A 436 -31.89 -11.02 18.65
N ASN A 437 -32.35 -10.01 17.87
CA ASN A 437 -33.06 -10.23 16.61
C ASN A 437 -32.11 -10.46 15.44
N ILE A 438 -30.84 -10.02 15.55
CA ILE A 438 -29.81 -10.18 14.54
C ILE A 438 -28.51 -10.71 15.17
N SER A 439 -27.83 -11.56 14.44
CA SER A 439 -26.61 -12.23 14.89
C SER A 439 -25.35 -11.37 14.64
N ALA A 440 -25.38 -10.55 13.59
CA ALA A 440 -24.32 -9.65 13.20
C ALA A 440 -24.90 -8.49 12.36
N ILE A 441 -24.17 -7.38 12.27
CA ILE A 441 -24.46 -6.26 11.38
C ILE A 441 -23.41 -6.23 10.29
N PHE A 442 -23.86 -6.25 9.04
CA PHE A 442 -23.04 -6.10 7.85
C PHE A 442 -23.03 -4.64 7.41
N GLY A 443 -21.88 -4.15 7.01
CA GLY A 443 -21.73 -2.82 6.46
C GLY A 443 -20.29 -2.39 6.34
N ASP A 444 -20.09 -1.18 5.84
CA ASP A 444 -18.77 -0.57 5.74
C ASP A 444 -18.08 -0.44 7.10
N SER A 445 -16.82 -0.78 7.16
CA SER A 445 -16.01 -0.82 8.39
C SER A 445 -15.95 0.51 9.12
N LEU A 446 -15.95 1.65 8.41
CA LEU A 446 -15.92 2.98 9.03
C LEU A 446 -17.27 3.29 9.66
N ARG A 447 -18.37 2.92 9.00
CA ARG A 447 -19.73 3.05 9.55
C ARG A 447 -19.88 2.22 10.81
N LEU A 448 -19.43 0.96 10.78
CA LEU A 448 -19.49 0.07 11.94
C LEU A 448 -18.63 0.59 13.09
N GLN A 449 -17.45 1.14 12.82
CA GLN A 449 -16.62 1.78 13.84
C GLN A 449 -17.24 3.04 14.44
N ALA A 450 -17.92 3.85 13.61
CA ALA A 450 -18.63 5.02 14.09
C ALA A 450 -19.78 4.63 15.04
N LEU A 451 -20.55 3.60 14.69
CA LEU A 451 -21.59 3.04 15.55
C LEU A 451 -21.05 2.56 16.90
N MET A 452 -19.93 1.83 16.89
CA MET A 452 -19.31 1.36 18.13
C MET A 452 -18.93 2.52 19.05
N ARG A 453 -18.34 3.58 18.52
CA ARG A 453 -17.93 4.76 19.30
C ARG A 453 -19.10 5.54 19.86
N GLU A 454 -20.22 5.62 19.14
CA GLU A 454 -21.44 6.28 19.63
C GLU A 454 -22.12 5.47 20.74
N SER A 455 -22.00 4.15 20.70
CA SER A 455 -22.60 3.24 21.68
C SER A 455 -21.78 3.11 22.96
N ASP A 456 -20.47 3.30 22.90
CA ASP A 456 -19.56 3.33 24.05
C ASP A 456 -18.54 4.47 23.89
N PRO A 457 -18.86 5.68 24.43
CA PRO A 457 -17.96 6.82 24.35
C PRO A 457 -16.62 6.65 25.09
N SER A 458 -16.44 5.53 25.81
CA SER A 458 -15.20 5.21 26.55
C SER A 458 -14.19 4.42 25.72
N THR A 459 -14.56 3.93 24.55
CA THR A 459 -13.71 3.26 23.57
C THR A 459 -13.33 4.15 22.40
#